data_1aaf8c35d425460c9d67f0b22744900d
#
_entry.id   1aaf8c35d425460c9d67f0b22744900d
#
_cell.length_a   1.000
_cell.length_b   1.000
_cell.length_c   1.000
_cell.angle_alpha   90.00
_cell.angle_beta   90.00
_cell.angle_gamma   90.00
#
_symmetry.space_group_name_H-M   'P 1'
#
loop_
_entity.id
_entity.type
_entity.pdbx_description
1 polymer ?
#
loop_
_entity_poly.entity_id
_entity_poly.type
_entity_poly.pdbx_seq_one_letter_code
_entity_poly.pdbx_strand_id
1 'polypeptide(L)'
;MAIPTLLCNPDIPILALDIKGELHRKAAKLGDPHIRIVDPGDRNSYGYDPLYGIDRNSSSQEMLEAVLLIVHSLIPLPANTKDPFWINSARNLLTGLLLYHVKQGKNFIDCMDEILGKPIKSSIDEAVQKLCSINAAYRYLIQFCDMSEITLSGIFAELANHITIFANDADIRYCFRENRYKVSPADLEAGNSIYLAIREDKLSAYYDVLQLIFNQTLAYLEKRPEKSKRILILIDELPRILSSGKLEKLLDGIKTLRSRNVTLLLVTQSLEALMAAYSENEVADLVSNCQYISVLSATSTKTQKAICDWCGKFRERKNNYNEGAPKRMSISYDYHNIVEPADLMTLAQTGESILISPYGYSRIEKAPYYKDAKIRKLYEKVETYNNTIRETEN
;
A
#
# COMPACT_ATOMS: atom_id res chain seq x y z
N MET A 1 8.36 15.29 -4.61
CA MET A 1 7.09 15.64 -3.93
C MET A 1 7.06 15.13 -2.50
N ALA A 2 7.47 13.90 -2.20
CA ALA A 2 7.41 13.32 -0.86
C ALA A 2 8.13 14.16 0.19
N ILE A 3 9.43 14.42 0.05
CA ILE A 3 10.24 15.18 1.04
C ILE A 3 9.64 16.55 1.38
N PRO A 4 9.26 17.42 0.42
CA PRO A 4 8.61 18.70 0.75
C PRO A 4 7.31 18.52 1.52
N THR A 5 6.49 17.52 1.17
CA THR A 5 5.23 17.24 1.87
C THR A 5 5.48 16.89 3.33
N LEU A 6 6.48 16.06 3.60
CA LEU A 6 6.86 15.66 4.97
C LEU A 6 7.40 16.86 5.77
N LEU A 7 8.34 17.61 5.19
CA LEU A 7 8.96 18.77 5.86
C LEU A 7 7.98 19.90 6.19
N CYS A 8 6.97 20.11 5.33
CA CYS A 8 5.97 21.16 5.53
C CYS A 8 4.82 20.77 6.47
N ASN A 9 4.70 19.49 6.84
CA ASN A 9 3.62 18.97 7.67
C ASN A 9 4.15 18.09 8.81
N PRO A 10 5.03 18.60 9.67
CA PRO A 10 5.69 17.80 10.71
C PRO A 10 4.72 17.25 11.77
N ASP A 11 3.57 17.91 11.96
CA ASP A 11 2.57 17.54 12.97
C ASP A 11 1.53 16.54 12.49
N ILE A 12 1.58 16.13 11.20
CA ILE A 12 0.66 15.16 10.65
C ILE A 12 1.29 13.77 10.78
N PRO A 13 0.67 12.81 11.50
CA PRO A 13 1.12 11.43 11.56
C PRO A 13 1.13 10.80 10.16
N ILE A 14 2.18 10.03 9.87
CA ILE A 14 2.43 9.53 8.52
C ILE A 14 2.71 8.02 8.58
N LEU A 15 2.07 7.25 7.69
CA LEU A 15 2.60 5.95 7.28
C LEU A 15 3.29 6.14 5.94
N ALA A 16 4.60 5.96 5.88
CA ALA A 16 5.38 6.11 4.65
C ALA A 16 6.10 4.80 4.28
N LEU A 17 6.01 4.40 3.02
CA LEU A 17 6.93 3.42 2.45
C LEU A 17 8.22 4.12 2.01
N ASP A 18 9.32 3.72 2.60
CA ASP A 18 10.65 4.31 2.39
C ASP A 18 11.65 3.28 1.86
N ILE A 19 11.56 3.00 0.55
CA ILE A 19 12.32 1.94 -0.13
C ILE A 19 13.84 2.18 -0.10
N LYS A 20 14.26 3.44 -0.13
CA LYS A 20 15.70 3.79 -0.14
C LYS A 20 16.20 4.28 1.22
N GLY A 21 15.33 4.32 2.21
CA GLY A 21 15.64 4.93 3.50
C GLY A 21 15.93 6.44 3.40
N GLU A 22 15.49 7.09 2.32
CA GLU A 22 15.73 8.52 2.12
C GLU A 22 14.70 9.41 2.81
N LEU A 23 13.44 8.95 2.88
CA LEU A 23 12.35 9.78 3.43
C LEU A 23 12.57 10.05 4.91
N HIS A 24 12.79 9.02 5.73
CA HIS A 24 13.03 9.21 7.15
C HIS A 24 14.35 9.95 7.41
N ARG A 25 15.42 9.65 6.66
CA ARG A 25 16.72 10.31 6.85
C ARG A 25 16.71 11.79 6.50
N LYS A 26 15.90 12.21 5.51
CA LYS A 26 15.86 13.58 4.99
C LYS A 26 14.71 14.42 5.56
N ALA A 27 13.64 13.80 6.02
CA ALA A 27 12.42 14.49 6.41
C ALA A 27 11.98 14.25 7.86
N ALA A 28 12.48 13.22 8.53
CA ALA A 28 12.18 12.91 9.91
C ALA A 28 13.35 13.26 10.83
N LYS A 29 13.07 13.70 12.03
CA LYS A 29 14.08 13.89 13.09
C LYS A 29 14.34 12.54 13.75
N LEU A 30 15.52 11.98 13.55
CA LEU A 30 15.93 10.73 14.18
C LEU A 30 15.96 10.91 15.70
N GLY A 31 15.53 9.89 16.45
CA GLY A 31 15.44 9.98 17.91
C GLY A 31 14.23 10.75 18.45
N ASP A 32 13.39 11.36 17.59
CA ASP A 32 12.11 11.93 18.00
C ASP A 32 11.18 10.80 18.49
N PRO A 33 10.61 10.91 19.72
CA PRO A 33 9.75 9.88 20.29
C PRO A 33 8.47 9.62 19.48
N HIS A 34 8.11 10.50 18.55
CA HIS A 34 6.97 10.33 17.64
C HIS A 34 7.33 9.71 16.30
N ILE A 35 8.60 9.42 16.06
CA ILE A 35 9.06 8.76 14.82
C ILE A 35 9.32 7.28 15.10
N ARG A 36 8.67 6.42 14.34
CA ARG A 36 8.79 4.97 14.40
C ARG A 36 9.34 4.47 13.06
N ILE A 37 10.55 3.91 13.08
CA ILE A 37 11.15 3.31 11.88
C ILE A 37 11.03 1.80 12.05
N VAL A 38 10.42 1.14 11.06
CA VAL A 38 10.33 -0.31 10.96
C VAL A 38 11.27 -0.73 9.82
N ASP A 39 12.42 -1.25 10.18
CA ASP A 39 13.42 -1.80 9.26
C ASP A 39 13.77 -3.22 9.74
N PRO A 40 13.29 -4.28 9.08
CA PRO A 40 13.59 -5.64 9.50
C PRO A 40 15.09 -5.94 9.58
N GLY A 41 15.90 -5.26 8.79
CA GLY A 41 17.37 -5.43 8.79
C GLY A 41 18.08 -4.71 9.94
N ASP A 42 17.41 -3.83 10.66
CA ASP A 42 17.98 -3.10 11.80
C ASP A 42 17.38 -3.56 13.13
N ARG A 43 18.20 -4.17 13.98
CA ARG A 43 17.81 -4.69 15.31
C ARG A 43 17.41 -3.58 16.30
N ASN A 44 17.75 -2.33 16.03
CA ASN A 44 17.39 -1.18 16.84
C ASN A 44 16.09 -0.50 16.37
N SER A 45 15.53 -0.95 15.25
CA SER A 45 14.26 -0.45 14.73
C SER A 45 13.06 -1.02 15.47
N TYR A 46 11.87 -0.48 15.20
CA TYR A 46 10.61 -1.03 15.70
C TYR A 46 10.21 -2.30 14.96
N GLY A 47 9.53 -3.20 15.65
CA GLY A 47 8.86 -4.36 15.05
C GLY A 47 7.40 -4.07 14.70
N TYR A 48 6.72 -5.10 14.22
CA TYR A 48 5.29 -5.07 13.90
C TYR A 48 4.56 -6.27 14.52
N ASP A 49 3.34 -6.07 14.98
CA ASP A 49 2.49 -7.13 15.51
C ASP A 49 1.19 -7.27 14.72
N PRO A 50 1.06 -8.29 13.85
CA PRO A 50 -0.18 -8.52 13.10
C PRO A 50 -1.39 -8.87 13.98
N LEU A 51 -1.16 -9.39 15.18
CA LEU A 51 -2.19 -9.75 16.14
C LEU A 51 -2.43 -8.66 17.18
N TYR A 52 -2.00 -7.44 16.89
CA TYR A 52 -2.15 -6.30 17.78
C TYR A 52 -3.63 -6.16 18.24
N GLY A 53 -3.83 -6.00 19.56
CA GLY A 53 -5.15 -5.89 20.14
C GLY A 53 -5.98 -7.20 20.19
N ILE A 54 -5.40 -8.32 19.74
CA ILE A 54 -6.03 -9.64 19.76
C ILE A 54 -5.21 -10.58 20.65
N ASP A 55 -5.89 -11.17 21.60
CA ASP A 55 -5.32 -12.20 22.48
C ASP A 55 -6.31 -13.36 22.69
N ARG A 56 -5.92 -14.34 23.50
CA ARG A 56 -6.75 -15.52 23.82
C ARG A 56 -8.10 -15.17 24.49
N ASN A 57 -8.25 -13.97 25.06
CA ASN A 57 -9.46 -13.53 25.76
C ASN A 57 -10.38 -12.73 24.84
N SER A 58 -9.90 -12.33 23.65
CA SER A 58 -10.72 -11.65 22.64
C SER A 58 -11.93 -12.47 22.28
N SER A 59 -13.03 -11.80 21.94
CA SER A 59 -14.26 -12.48 21.50
C SER A 59 -14.00 -13.28 20.22
N SER A 60 -14.77 -14.34 19.99
CA SER A 60 -14.64 -15.16 18.78
C SER A 60 -14.85 -14.34 17.50
N GLN A 61 -15.68 -13.30 17.54
CA GLN A 61 -15.94 -12.43 16.41
C GLN A 61 -14.74 -11.51 16.10
N GLU A 62 -14.20 -10.84 17.12
CA GLU A 62 -13.02 -9.98 16.97
C GLU A 62 -11.82 -10.77 16.44
N MET A 63 -11.59 -11.95 17.00
CA MET A 63 -10.52 -12.84 16.55
C MET A 63 -10.71 -13.29 15.10
N LEU A 64 -11.94 -13.66 14.72
CA LEU A 64 -12.26 -14.05 13.35
C LEU A 64 -12.02 -12.89 12.36
N GLU A 65 -12.49 -11.69 12.67
CA GLU A 65 -12.28 -10.51 11.81
C GLU A 65 -10.81 -10.18 11.62
N ALA A 66 -10.02 -10.21 12.70
CA ALA A 66 -8.59 -9.96 12.64
C ALA A 66 -7.85 -11.03 11.82
N VAL A 67 -8.14 -12.31 12.05
CA VAL A 67 -7.54 -13.42 11.31
C VAL A 67 -7.91 -13.38 9.83
N LEU A 68 -9.17 -13.10 9.49
CA LEU A 68 -9.60 -12.95 8.09
C LEU A 68 -8.85 -11.81 7.39
N LEU A 69 -8.67 -10.69 8.07
CA LEU A 69 -7.90 -9.56 7.52
C LEU A 69 -6.44 -9.95 7.27
N ILE A 70 -5.80 -10.66 8.21
CA ILE A 70 -4.44 -11.19 8.03
C ILE A 70 -4.38 -12.13 6.84
N VAL A 71 -5.25 -13.13 6.78
CA VAL A 71 -5.25 -14.16 5.74
C VAL A 71 -5.48 -13.57 4.35
N HIS A 72 -6.44 -12.66 4.21
CA HIS A 72 -6.71 -11.99 2.93
C HIS A 72 -5.57 -11.06 2.52
N SER A 73 -4.84 -10.50 3.48
CA SER A 73 -3.67 -9.67 3.19
C SER A 73 -2.48 -10.51 2.74
N LEU A 74 -2.28 -11.69 3.32
CA LEU A 74 -1.18 -12.59 2.99
C LEU A 74 -1.41 -13.36 1.69
N ILE A 75 -2.64 -13.79 1.44
CA ILE A 75 -3.00 -14.60 0.27
C ILE A 75 -3.97 -13.78 -0.60
N PRO A 76 -3.48 -12.84 -1.42
CA PRO A 76 -4.33 -12.02 -2.29
C PRO A 76 -4.97 -12.87 -3.40
N LEU A 77 -6.16 -12.47 -3.87
CA LEU A 77 -6.81 -13.07 -5.04
C LEU A 77 -6.55 -12.20 -6.28
N PRO A 78 -5.73 -12.64 -7.23
CA PRO A 78 -5.48 -11.87 -8.45
C PRO A 78 -6.77 -11.66 -9.26
N ALA A 79 -6.92 -10.47 -9.86
CA ALA A 79 -8.14 -10.06 -10.58
C ALA A 79 -8.55 -11.00 -11.73
N ASN A 80 -7.57 -11.69 -12.35
CA ASN A 80 -7.78 -12.57 -13.52
C ASN A 80 -7.70 -14.07 -13.17
N THR A 81 -7.89 -14.44 -11.89
CA THR A 81 -7.83 -15.85 -11.47
C THR A 81 -8.98 -16.64 -12.09
N LYS A 82 -8.64 -17.58 -12.96
CA LYS A 82 -9.64 -18.45 -13.64
C LYS A 82 -10.19 -19.52 -12.71
N ASP A 83 -9.37 -20.05 -11.81
CA ASP A 83 -9.74 -21.05 -10.82
C ASP A 83 -9.33 -20.59 -9.42
N PRO A 84 -10.24 -20.02 -8.63
CA PRO A 84 -9.94 -19.54 -7.29
C PRO A 84 -9.92 -20.66 -6.23
N PHE A 85 -10.12 -21.91 -6.59
CA PHE A 85 -10.23 -23.02 -5.65
C PHE A 85 -9.01 -23.13 -4.74
N TRP A 86 -7.79 -23.11 -5.29
CA TRP A 86 -6.55 -23.28 -4.54
C TRP A 86 -6.32 -22.13 -3.55
N ILE A 87 -6.51 -20.91 -4.00
CA ILE A 87 -6.36 -19.70 -3.20
C ILE A 87 -7.41 -19.66 -2.07
N ASN A 88 -8.69 -19.89 -2.37
CA ASN A 88 -9.73 -19.87 -1.36
C ASN A 88 -9.57 -21.02 -0.37
N SER A 89 -9.14 -22.19 -0.80
CA SER A 89 -8.86 -23.33 0.07
C SER A 89 -7.65 -23.03 0.97
N ALA A 90 -6.58 -22.44 0.45
CA ALA A 90 -5.43 -21.99 1.23
C ALA A 90 -5.82 -20.93 2.28
N ARG A 91 -6.67 -19.96 1.91
CA ARG A 91 -7.25 -18.99 2.85
C ARG A 91 -8.04 -19.66 3.98
N ASN A 92 -8.92 -20.59 3.64
CA ASN A 92 -9.72 -21.32 4.62
C ASN A 92 -8.85 -22.13 5.57
N LEU A 93 -7.86 -22.84 5.04
CA LEU A 93 -6.92 -23.63 5.82
C LEU A 93 -6.12 -22.75 6.80
N LEU A 94 -5.54 -21.66 6.31
CA LEU A 94 -4.79 -20.71 7.14
C LEU A 94 -5.70 -20.06 8.20
N THR A 95 -6.93 -19.68 7.84
CA THR A 95 -7.90 -19.12 8.78
C THR A 95 -8.17 -20.07 9.95
N GLY A 96 -8.46 -21.34 9.64
CA GLY A 96 -8.73 -22.34 10.68
C GLY A 96 -7.54 -22.57 11.61
N LEU A 97 -6.35 -22.71 11.06
CA LEU A 97 -5.13 -22.94 11.82
C LEU A 97 -4.72 -21.73 12.67
N LEU A 98 -4.81 -20.51 12.12
CA LEU A 98 -4.53 -19.28 12.87
C LEU A 98 -5.51 -19.12 14.04
N LEU A 99 -6.82 -19.26 13.81
CA LEU A 99 -7.82 -19.20 14.88
C LEU A 99 -7.52 -20.20 16.00
N TYR A 100 -7.12 -21.43 15.64
CA TYR A 100 -6.76 -22.46 16.60
C TYR A 100 -5.56 -22.06 17.45
N HIS A 101 -4.48 -21.59 16.83
CA HIS A 101 -3.24 -21.27 17.54
C HIS A 101 -3.33 -19.95 18.33
N VAL A 102 -3.98 -18.91 17.78
CA VAL A 102 -4.19 -17.63 18.48
C VAL A 102 -5.04 -17.85 19.75
N LYS A 103 -6.06 -18.71 19.70
CA LYS A 103 -6.85 -19.07 20.89
C LYS A 103 -6.03 -19.75 21.96
N GLN A 104 -4.93 -20.40 21.61
CA GLN A 104 -3.95 -20.97 22.56
C GLN A 104 -2.98 -19.92 23.13
N GLY A 105 -3.06 -18.66 22.69
CA GLY A 105 -2.20 -17.57 23.14
C GLY A 105 -0.85 -17.49 22.41
N LYS A 106 -0.70 -18.14 21.25
CA LYS A 106 0.52 -18.04 20.43
C LYS A 106 0.59 -16.70 19.71
N ASN A 107 1.79 -16.12 19.61
CA ASN A 107 2.03 -14.96 18.77
C ASN A 107 2.04 -15.36 17.27
N PHE A 108 2.10 -14.36 16.39
CA PHE A 108 2.01 -14.59 14.96
C PHE A 108 3.11 -15.52 14.41
N ILE A 109 4.36 -15.33 14.82
CA ILE A 109 5.48 -16.15 14.35
C ILE A 109 5.37 -17.57 14.89
N ASP A 110 4.98 -17.76 16.16
CA ASP A 110 4.76 -19.09 16.73
C ASP A 110 3.64 -19.83 15.99
N CYS A 111 2.60 -19.12 15.51
CA CYS A 111 1.59 -19.73 14.63
C CYS A 111 2.20 -20.22 13.31
N MET A 112 3.06 -19.42 12.67
CA MET A 112 3.72 -19.81 11.42
C MET A 112 4.64 -21.02 11.62
N ASP A 113 5.41 -21.04 12.71
CA ASP A 113 6.28 -22.16 13.08
C ASP A 113 5.48 -23.45 13.26
N GLU A 114 4.33 -23.41 13.93
CA GLU A 114 3.48 -24.60 14.12
C GLU A 114 2.84 -25.09 12.82
N ILE A 115 2.41 -24.17 11.96
CA ILE A 115 1.77 -24.51 10.68
C ILE A 115 2.77 -25.15 9.71
N LEU A 116 4.00 -24.65 9.67
CA LEU A 116 5.05 -25.14 8.76
C LEU A 116 5.91 -26.26 9.37
N GLY A 117 5.93 -26.38 10.69
CA GLY A 117 6.82 -27.32 11.40
C GLY A 117 6.31 -28.76 11.46
N LYS A 118 5.09 -29.05 11.01
CA LYS A 118 4.46 -30.37 11.08
C LYS A 118 3.81 -30.77 9.75
N PRO A 119 3.62 -32.06 9.48
CA PRO A 119 2.77 -32.48 8.36
C PRO A 119 1.36 -31.89 8.50
N ILE A 120 0.87 -31.25 7.46
CA ILE A 120 -0.37 -30.50 7.51
C ILE A 120 -1.58 -31.32 7.93
N LYS A 121 -1.66 -32.59 7.50
CA LYS A 121 -2.72 -33.50 7.91
C LYS A 121 -2.74 -33.69 9.42
N SER A 122 -1.58 -33.88 10.03
CA SER A 122 -1.46 -34.04 11.50
C SER A 122 -1.90 -32.78 12.24
N SER A 123 -1.58 -31.58 11.71
CA SER A 123 -2.00 -30.30 12.30
C SER A 123 -3.51 -30.12 12.26
N ILE A 124 -4.15 -30.52 11.15
CA ILE A 124 -5.61 -30.48 10.99
C ILE A 124 -6.29 -31.44 11.95
N ASP A 125 -5.85 -32.70 11.97
CA ASP A 125 -6.44 -33.76 12.80
C ASP A 125 -6.30 -33.42 14.29
N GLU A 126 -5.15 -32.92 14.73
CA GLU A 126 -4.92 -32.42 16.09
C GLU A 126 -5.88 -31.28 16.46
N ALA A 127 -6.04 -30.30 15.59
CA ALA A 127 -6.91 -29.15 15.83
C ALA A 127 -8.38 -29.57 15.89
N VAL A 128 -8.85 -30.39 14.94
CA VAL A 128 -10.25 -30.83 14.86
C VAL A 128 -10.62 -31.70 16.07
N GLN A 129 -9.72 -32.58 16.54
CA GLN A 129 -9.96 -33.39 17.74
C GLN A 129 -10.10 -32.58 19.02
N LYS A 130 -9.42 -31.43 19.12
CA LYS A 130 -9.45 -30.56 20.31
C LYS A 130 -10.55 -29.50 20.28
N LEU A 131 -11.18 -29.28 19.13
CA LEU A 131 -12.21 -28.27 18.95
C LEU A 131 -13.61 -28.87 18.95
N CYS A 132 -14.60 -28.16 19.46
CA CYS A 132 -16.00 -28.51 19.29
C CYS A 132 -16.57 -27.96 17.98
N SER A 133 -17.62 -28.58 17.46
CA SER A 133 -18.26 -28.24 16.19
C SER A 133 -18.83 -26.81 16.09
N ILE A 134 -19.05 -26.15 17.22
CA ILE A 134 -19.55 -24.78 17.30
C ILE A 134 -18.40 -23.78 17.04
N ASN A 135 -17.16 -24.18 17.22
CA ASN A 135 -16.00 -23.33 17.06
C ASN A 135 -15.78 -22.95 15.58
N ALA A 136 -15.49 -21.67 15.32
CA ALA A 136 -15.20 -21.20 13.96
C ALA A 136 -14.01 -21.93 13.33
N ALA A 137 -12.92 -22.12 14.07
CA ALA A 137 -11.75 -22.86 13.58
C ALA A 137 -12.10 -24.29 13.15
N TYR A 138 -12.95 -25.00 13.91
CA TYR A 138 -13.42 -26.33 13.53
C TYR A 138 -14.12 -26.32 12.17
N ARG A 139 -15.03 -25.35 11.95
CA ARG A 139 -15.80 -25.25 10.69
C ARG A 139 -14.90 -24.98 9.49
N TYR A 140 -13.82 -24.23 9.68
CA TYR A 140 -12.82 -24.00 8.62
C TYR A 140 -11.97 -25.25 8.35
N LEU A 141 -11.66 -26.07 9.36
CA LEU A 141 -10.72 -27.19 9.23
C LEU A 141 -11.39 -28.51 8.86
N ILE A 142 -12.63 -28.77 9.30
CA ILE A 142 -13.28 -30.08 9.09
C ILE A 142 -13.39 -30.47 7.61
N GLN A 143 -13.53 -29.49 6.70
CA GLN A 143 -13.60 -29.75 5.27
C GLN A 143 -12.35 -30.40 4.67
N PHE A 144 -11.21 -30.33 5.39
CA PHE A 144 -9.93 -30.87 4.93
C PHE A 144 -9.66 -32.29 5.48
N CYS A 145 -10.45 -32.78 6.45
CA CYS A 145 -10.22 -34.07 7.08
C CYS A 145 -10.32 -35.26 6.12
N ASP A 146 -11.32 -35.22 5.20
CA ASP A 146 -11.58 -36.27 4.22
C ASP A 146 -10.99 -35.99 2.84
N MET A 147 -10.15 -34.95 2.73
CA MET A 147 -9.55 -34.55 1.45
C MET A 147 -8.39 -35.48 1.10
N SER A 148 -8.20 -35.78 -0.21
CA SER A 148 -7.06 -36.57 -0.67
C SER A 148 -5.74 -35.90 -0.32
N GLU A 149 -4.70 -36.69 -0.02
CA GLU A 149 -3.37 -36.16 0.31
C GLU A 149 -2.78 -35.31 -0.82
N ILE A 150 -3.04 -35.66 -2.07
CA ILE A 150 -2.56 -34.91 -3.24
C ILE A 150 -3.19 -33.51 -3.26
N THR A 151 -4.50 -33.42 -3.08
CA THR A 151 -5.22 -32.14 -3.08
C THR A 151 -4.80 -31.29 -1.88
N LEU A 152 -4.72 -31.88 -0.70
CA LEU A 152 -4.30 -31.19 0.52
C LEU A 152 -2.86 -30.65 0.41
N SER A 153 -1.95 -31.43 -0.17
CA SER A 153 -0.56 -31.02 -0.41
C SER A 153 -0.49 -29.84 -1.39
N GLY A 154 -1.34 -29.81 -2.43
CA GLY A 154 -1.41 -28.68 -3.35
C GLY A 154 -1.92 -27.40 -2.67
N ILE A 155 -2.97 -27.51 -1.84
CA ILE A 155 -3.50 -26.38 -1.04
C ILE A 155 -2.45 -25.88 -0.05
N PHE A 156 -1.74 -26.80 0.60
CA PHE A 156 -0.69 -26.43 1.54
C PHE A 156 0.50 -25.77 0.85
N ALA A 157 0.88 -26.22 -0.34
CA ALA A 157 1.94 -25.59 -1.13
C ALA A 157 1.58 -24.12 -1.49
N GLU A 158 0.32 -23.89 -1.90
CA GLU A 158 -0.17 -22.53 -2.16
C GLU A 158 -0.09 -21.66 -0.90
N LEU A 159 -0.57 -22.17 0.24
CA LEU A 159 -0.48 -21.46 1.52
C LEU A 159 0.98 -21.18 1.91
N ALA A 160 1.86 -22.19 1.83
CA ALA A 160 3.25 -22.10 2.24
C ALA A 160 4.03 -21.04 1.47
N ASN A 161 3.71 -20.81 0.18
CA ASN A 161 4.32 -19.76 -0.64
C ASN A 161 4.23 -18.37 0.02
N HIS A 162 3.15 -18.09 0.73
CA HIS A 162 2.88 -16.79 1.35
C HIS A 162 3.39 -16.66 2.79
N ILE A 163 3.51 -17.77 3.52
CA ILE A 163 3.87 -17.69 4.96
C ILE A 163 5.31 -18.11 5.28
N THR A 164 6.02 -18.75 4.35
CA THR A 164 7.38 -19.27 4.57
C THR A 164 8.37 -18.16 4.96
N ILE A 165 8.19 -16.94 4.48
CA ILE A 165 9.04 -15.80 4.83
C ILE A 165 9.01 -15.51 6.34
N PHE A 166 7.86 -15.65 6.99
CA PHE A 166 7.71 -15.40 8.43
C PHE A 166 8.36 -16.47 9.30
N ALA A 167 8.50 -17.70 8.78
CA ALA A 167 9.15 -18.78 9.50
C ALA A 167 10.67 -18.83 9.28
N ASN A 168 11.16 -18.44 8.10
CA ASN A 168 12.54 -18.71 7.70
C ASN A 168 13.45 -17.48 7.63
N ASP A 169 12.91 -16.27 7.41
CA ASP A 169 13.75 -15.07 7.37
C ASP A 169 14.02 -14.56 8.79
N ALA A 170 15.29 -14.52 9.18
CA ALA A 170 15.71 -14.16 10.54
C ALA A 170 15.38 -12.70 10.89
N ASP A 171 15.39 -11.81 9.90
CA ASP A 171 15.11 -10.40 10.11
C ASP A 171 13.60 -10.16 10.31
N ILE A 172 12.77 -10.84 9.52
CA ILE A 172 11.31 -10.82 9.69
C ILE A 172 10.90 -11.47 11.00
N ARG A 173 11.48 -12.61 11.36
CA ARG A 173 11.21 -13.26 12.65
C ARG A 173 11.51 -12.33 13.82
N TYR A 174 12.67 -11.67 13.78
CA TYR A 174 13.02 -10.69 14.81
C TYR A 174 12.01 -9.54 14.87
N CYS A 175 11.73 -8.93 13.74
CA CYS A 175 10.80 -7.79 13.61
C CYS A 175 9.39 -8.13 14.17
N PHE A 176 8.89 -9.32 13.92
CA PHE A 176 7.52 -9.71 14.26
C PHE A 176 7.37 -10.41 15.62
N ARG A 177 8.40 -11.06 16.11
CA ARG A 177 8.36 -11.84 17.37
C ARG A 177 9.17 -11.23 18.50
N GLU A 178 10.47 -11.06 18.27
CA GLU A 178 11.45 -10.82 19.33
C GLU A 178 11.58 -9.35 19.67
N ASN A 179 11.29 -8.46 18.72
CA ASN A 179 11.40 -7.02 18.95
C ASN A 179 10.47 -6.57 20.09
N ARG A 180 11.06 -5.91 21.08
CA ARG A 180 10.34 -5.43 22.27
C ARG A 180 9.40 -4.25 21.96
N TYR A 181 9.80 -3.40 21.02
CA TYR A 181 9.05 -2.21 20.63
C TYR A 181 8.37 -2.45 19.29
N LYS A 182 7.07 -2.69 19.30
CA LYS A 182 6.28 -2.94 18.11
C LYS A 182 5.34 -1.79 17.83
N VAL A 183 5.18 -1.47 16.56
CA VAL A 183 4.17 -0.53 16.09
C VAL A 183 2.91 -1.26 15.65
N SER A 184 1.83 -0.51 15.65
CA SER A 184 0.53 -0.92 15.17
C SER A 184 -0.15 0.25 14.46
N PRO A 185 -1.25 0.05 13.73
CA PRO A 185 -2.03 1.15 13.16
C PRO A 185 -2.49 2.19 14.18
N ALA A 186 -2.65 1.82 15.46
CA ALA A 186 -3.05 2.73 16.53
C ALA A 186 -1.99 3.79 16.85
N ASP A 187 -0.73 3.55 16.52
CA ASP A 187 0.33 4.54 16.68
C ASP A 187 0.06 5.81 15.87
N LEU A 188 -0.53 5.68 14.69
CA LEU A 188 -0.93 6.83 13.87
C LEU A 188 -2.00 7.68 14.56
N GLU A 189 -2.97 7.06 15.24
CA GLU A 189 -3.97 7.79 16.03
C GLU A 189 -3.37 8.45 17.27
N ALA A 190 -2.35 7.85 17.86
CA ALA A 190 -1.59 8.42 18.96
C ALA A 190 -0.69 9.61 18.55
N GLY A 191 -0.61 9.90 17.25
CA GLY A 191 0.19 11.02 16.72
C GLY A 191 1.60 10.63 16.30
N ASN A 192 1.90 9.32 16.22
CA ASN A 192 3.21 8.84 15.80
C ASN A 192 3.25 8.63 14.27
N SER A 193 4.41 8.87 13.70
CA SER A 193 4.69 8.58 12.28
C SER A 193 5.44 7.26 12.14
N ILE A 194 5.03 6.43 11.18
CA ILE A 194 5.62 5.11 10.91
C ILE A 194 6.29 5.15 9.53
N TYR A 195 7.58 4.85 9.48
CA TYR A 195 8.34 4.71 8.25
C TYR A 195 8.70 3.25 8.06
N LEU A 196 8.20 2.64 7.00
CA LEU A 196 8.56 1.28 6.60
C LEU A 196 9.79 1.36 5.71
N ALA A 197 10.97 1.24 6.33
CA ALA A 197 12.26 1.32 5.65
C ALA A 197 12.65 -0.09 5.16
N ILE A 198 12.32 -0.38 3.91
CA ILE A 198 12.63 -1.68 3.29
C ILE A 198 13.67 -1.47 2.20
N ARG A 199 14.76 -2.21 2.27
CA ARG A 199 15.82 -2.20 1.25
C ARG A 199 15.27 -2.65 -0.09
N GLU A 200 15.71 -2.01 -1.18
CA GLU A 200 15.23 -2.27 -2.54
C GLU A 200 15.43 -3.74 -2.97
N ASP A 201 16.54 -4.36 -2.59
CA ASP A 201 16.87 -5.77 -2.88
C ASP A 201 15.96 -6.77 -2.12
N LYS A 202 15.28 -6.34 -1.06
CA LYS A 202 14.37 -7.16 -0.26
C LYS A 202 12.89 -6.97 -0.60
N LEU A 203 12.53 -5.98 -1.42
CA LEU A 203 11.13 -5.64 -1.66
C LEU A 203 10.28 -6.80 -2.17
N SER A 204 10.76 -7.55 -3.16
CA SER A 204 10.02 -8.70 -3.69
C SER A 204 9.90 -9.83 -2.66
N ALA A 205 10.92 -10.05 -1.84
CA ALA A 205 10.86 -11.06 -0.78
C ALA A 205 9.91 -10.65 0.36
N TYR A 206 9.84 -9.35 0.66
CA TYR A 206 9.01 -8.82 1.76
C TYR A 206 7.63 -8.32 1.28
N TYR A 207 7.21 -8.69 0.07
CA TYR A 207 5.94 -8.29 -0.48
C TYR A 207 4.75 -8.62 0.45
N ASP A 208 4.64 -9.87 0.90
CA ASP A 208 3.53 -10.31 1.76
C ASP A 208 3.54 -9.58 3.12
N VAL A 209 4.73 -9.25 3.62
CA VAL A 209 4.90 -8.42 4.83
C VAL A 209 4.33 -7.01 4.63
N LEU A 210 4.66 -6.37 3.50
CA LEU A 210 4.16 -5.03 3.17
C LEU A 210 2.64 -5.04 2.95
N GLN A 211 2.12 -6.02 2.21
CA GLN A 211 0.69 -6.20 2.00
C GLN A 211 -0.05 -6.32 3.34
N LEU A 212 0.47 -7.13 4.26
CA LEU A 212 -0.12 -7.30 5.58
C LEU A 212 -0.19 -5.97 6.35
N ILE A 213 0.92 -5.24 6.44
CA ILE A 213 0.98 -3.97 7.19
C ILE A 213 0.06 -2.92 6.58
N PHE A 214 0.08 -2.74 5.26
CA PHE A 214 -0.75 -1.76 4.58
C PHE A 214 -2.25 -2.09 4.68
N ASN A 215 -2.64 -3.32 4.38
CA ASN A 215 -4.05 -3.73 4.44
C ASN A 215 -4.61 -3.63 5.86
N GLN A 216 -3.83 -4.01 6.89
CA GLN A 216 -4.25 -3.84 8.28
C GLN A 216 -4.38 -2.36 8.66
N THR A 217 -3.44 -1.52 8.21
CA THR A 217 -3.52 -0.08 8.49
C THR A 217 -4.71 0.57 7.79
N LEU A 218 -4.94 0.27 6.51
CA LEU A 218 -6.09 0.82 5.78
C LEU A 218 -7.41 0.38 6.44
N ALA A 219 -7.56 -0.91 6.75
CA ALA A 219 -8.77 -1.44 7.40
C ALA A 219 -9.01 -0.84 8.79
N TYR A 220 -7.94 -0.57 9.55
CA TYR A 220 -8.04 0.12 10.83
C TYR A 220 -8.53 1.56 10.66
N LEU A 221 -7.95 2.30 9.72
CA LEU A 221 -8.29 3.69 9.47
C LEU A 221 -9.69 3.88 8.87
N GLU A 222 -10.24 2.88 8.19
CA GLU A 222 -11.64 2.89 7.73
C GLU A 222 -12.65 2.94 8.90
N LYS A 223 -12.32 2.37 10.05
CA LYS A 223 -13.18 2.31 11.24
C LYS A 223 -13.14 3.58 12.10
N ARG A 224 -12.22 4.51 11.82
CA ARG A 224 -12.04 5.72 12.65
C ARG A 224 -13.24 6.70 12.50
N PRO A 225 -13.55 7.50 13.53
CA PRO A 225 -14.60 8.52 13.43
C PRO A 225 -14.31 9.56 12.34
N GLU A 226 -15.35 10.12 11.76
CA GLU A 226 -15.24 11.32 10.93
C GLU A 226 -14.57 12.46 11.69
N LYS A 227 -14.03 13.44 11.33
CA LYS A 227 -13.42 14.56 12.09
C LYS A 227 -12.21 14.18 12.99
N SER A 228 -11.69 12.97 12.87
CA SER A 228 -10.43 12.61 13.50
C SER A 228 -9.28 13.50 12.99
N LYS A 229 -8.15 13.55 13.70
CA LYS A 229 -6.95 14.27 13.24
C LYS A 229 -6.51 13.74 11.86
N ARG A 230 -5.89 14.63 11.07
CA ARG A 230 -5.39 14.23 9.73
C ARG A 230 -4.28 13.19 9.87
N ILE A 231 -4.31 12.18 9.01
CA ILE A 231 -3.24 11.21 8.82
C ILE A 231 -2.87 11.20 7.33
N LEU A 232 -1.58 11.05 7.02
CA LEU A 232 -1.07 10.90 5.66
C LEU A 232 -0.55 9.47 5.46
N ILE A 233 -0.99 8.81 4.40
CA ILE A 233 -0.37 7.58 3.89
C ILE A 233 0.39 7.97 2.62
N LEU A 234 1.71 7.75 2.63
CA LEU A 234 2.61 8.08 1.54
C LEU A 234 3.24 6.83 0.96
N ILE A 235 2.98 6.57 -0.31
CA ILE A 235 3.58 5.48 -1.06
C ILE A 235 4.33 6.09 -2.25
N ASP A 236 5.65 6.29 -2.08
CA ASP A 236 6.47 7.01 -3.07
C ASP A 236 6.75 6.18 -4.33
N GLU A 237 6.52 4.87 -4.29
CA GLU A 237 6.70 3.98 -5.44
C GLU A 237 5.64 2.86 -5.43
N LEU A 238 4.37 3.24 -5.65
CA LEU A 238 3.22 2.33 -5.57
C LEU A 238 3.40 1.04 -6.40
N PRO A 239 3.92 1.06 -7.66
CA PRO A 239 4.11 -0.16 -8.43
C PRO A 239 5.01 -1.21 -7.76
N ARG A 240 5.92 -0.79 -6.88
CA ARG A 240 6.81 -1.71 -6.16
C ARG A 240 6.07 -2.58 -5.14
N ILE A 241 5.05 -2.02 -4.49
CA ILE A 241 4.18 -2.80 -3.57
C ILE A 241 3.24 -3.71 -4.36
N LEU A 242 2.97 -3.38 -5.61
CA LEU A 242 2.04 -4.11 -6.47
C LEU A 242 2.71 -5.21 -7.31
N SER A 243 4.01 -5.43 -7.13
CA SER A 243 4.79 -6.32 -8.00
C SER A 243 4.33 -7.79 -8.01
N SER A 244 3.74 -8.27 -6.92
CA SER A 244 3.24 -9.64 -6.80
C SER A 244 1.71 -9.73 -6.67
N GLY A 245 1.01 -8.60 -6.70
CA GLY A 245 -0.45 -8.56 -6.65
C GLY A 245 -0.99 -7.19 -6.28
N LYS A 246 -2.30 -7.08 -6.15
CA LYS A 246 -2.97 -5.84 -5.80
C LYS A 246 -3.04 -5.63 -4.29
N LEU A 247 -3.01 -4.39 -3.86
CA LEU A 247 -3.35 -3.98 -2.51
C LEU A 247 -4.88 -3.88 -2.41
N GLU A 248 -5.53 -4.96 -1.93
CA GLU A 248 -6.99 -5.10 -1.99
C GLU A 248 -7.73 -3.95 -1.29
N LYS A 249 -7.24 -3.53 -0.13
CA LYS A 249 -7.86 -2.44 0.66
C LYS A 249 -7.64 -1.04 0.09
N LEU A 250 -6.75 -0.85 -0.89
CA LEU A 250 -6.48 0.49 -1.43
C LEU A 250 -7.67 1.05 -2.22
N LEU A 251 -8.33 0.21 -3.03
CA LEU A 251 -9.48 0.65 -3.84
C LEU A 251 -10.68 1.03 -2.97
N ASP A 252 -10.93 0.29 -1.90
CA ASP A 252 -11.98 0.64 -0.94
C ASP A 252 -11.58 1.88 -0.13
N GLY A 253 -10.31 1.91 0.32
CA GLY A 253 -9.77 2.99 1.12
C GLY A 253 -9.80 4.34 0.40
N ILE A 254 -9.47 4.41 -0.90
CA ILE A 254 -9.47 5.68 -1.62
C ILE A 254 -10.86 6.31 -1.69
N LYS A 255 -11.93 5.51 -1.61
CA LYS A 255 -13.33 5.97 -1.60
C LYS A 255 -13.79 6.42 -0.19
N THR A 256 -13.33 5.75 0.85
CA THR A 256 -13.85 5.87 2.22
C THR A 256 -12.98 6.74 3.13
N LEU A 257 -11.66 6.67 3.00
CA LEU A 257 -10.70 7.29 3.91
C LEU A 257 -10.73 8.82 3.91
N ARG A 258 -11.19 9.44 2.81
CA ARG A 258 -11.36 10.89 2.75
C ARG A 258 -12.30 11.41 3.83
N SER A 259 -13.45 10.76 4.03
CA SER A 259 -14.41 11.13 5.09
C SER A 259 -13.82 10.93 6.50
N ARG A 260 -12.82 10.08 6.61
CA ARG A 260 -12.09 9.79 7.85
C ARG A 260 -10.87 10.70 8.07
N ASN A 261 -10.71 11.75 7.27
CA ASN A 261 -9.58 12.68 7.31
C ASN A 261 -8.21 12.00 7.12
N VAL A 262 -8.16 10.98 6.27
CA VAL A 262 -6.93 10.33 5.82
C VAL A 262 -6.61 10.78 4.40
N THR A 263 -5.41 11.25 4.18
CA THR A 263 -4.90 11.66 2.87
C THR A 263 -4.01 10.56 2.31
N LEU A 264 -4.24 10.15 1.07
CA LEU A 264 -3.37 9.24 0.34
C LEU A 264 -2.50 10.04 -0.63
N LEU A 265 -1.19 9.90 -0.56
CA LEU A 265 -0.23 10.39 -1.55
C LEU A 265 0.41 9.19 -2.23
N LEU A 266 -0.04 8.91 -3.45
CA LEU A 266 0.40 7.76 -4.24
C LEU A 266 1.24 8.25 -5.40
N VAL A 267 2.43 7.70 -5.58
CA VAL A 267 3.33 8.03 -6.68
C VAL A 267 3.49 6.82 -7.59
N THR A 268 3.34 7.04 -8.89
CA THR A 268 3.54 6.01 -9.91
C THR A 268 4.32 6.58 -11.10
N GLN A 269 5.01 5.73 -11.83
CA GLN A 269 5.75 6.11 -13.03
C GLN A 269 4.83 6.18 -14.26
N SER A 270 3.78 5.34 -14.32
CA SER A 270 2.81 5.30 -15.41
C SER A 270 1.52 4.62 -14.95
N LEU A 271 0.45 4.75 -15.74
CA LEU A 271 -0.79 4.02 -15.50
C LEU A 271 -0.63 2.52 -15.81
N GLU A 272 0.19 2.19 -16.81
CA GLU A 272 0.47 0.79 -17.16
C GLU A 272 1.15 0.04 -16.01
N ALA A 273 1.98 0.73 -15.23
CA ALA A 273 2.59 0.13 -14.05
C ALA A 273 1.55 -0.27 -12.98
N LEU A 274 0.43 0.46 -12.91
CA LEU A 274 -0.71 0.09 -12.04
C LEU A 274 -1.54 -1.06 -12.65
N MET A 275 -1.66 -1.08 -13.99
CA MET A 275 -2.41 -2.13 -14.70
C MET A 275 -1.74 -3.51 -14.64
N ALA A 276 -0.51 -3.58 -14.16
CA ALA A 276 0.14 -4.87 -13.88
C ALA A 276 -0.56 -5.65 -12.74
N ALA A 277 -1.15 -4.93 -11.77
CA ALA A 277 -1.83 -5.53 -10.63
C ALA A 277 -3.35 -5.31 -10.64
N TYR A 278 -3.81 -4.18 -11.16
CA TYR A 278 -5.22 -3.80 -11.24
C TYR A 278 -5.73 -3.90 -12.67
N SER A 279 -7.00 -4.21 -12.85
CA SER A 279 -7.67 -4.11 -14.15
C SER A 279 -7.76 -2.64 -14.63
N GLU A 280 -7.97 -2.42 -15.91
CA GLU A 280 -8.17 -1.05 -16.46
C GLU A 280 -9.30 -0.29 -15.77
N ASN A 281 -10.39 -0.97 -15.43
CA ASN A 281 -11.52 -0.37 -14.74
C ASN A 281 -11.15 0.02 -13.28
N GLU A 282 -10.38 -0.82 -12.59
CA GLU A 282 -9.90 -0.52 -11.23
C GLU A 282 -8.92 0.66 -11.23
N VAL A 283 -8.04 0.76 -12.23
CA VAL A 283 -7.14 1.91 -12.38
C VAL A 283 -7.94 3.18 -12.69
N ALA A 284 -8.94 3.11 -13.57
CA ALA A 284 -9.83 4.24 -13.86
C ALA A 284 -10.59 4.68 -12.60
N ASP A 285 -11.09 3.74 -11.80
CA ASP A 285 -11.77 4.01 -10.54
C ASP A 285 -10.81 4.65 -9.52
N LEU A 286 -9.58 4.13 -9.37
CA LEU A 286 -8.55 4.71 -8.52
C LEU A 286 -8.25 6.16 -8.91
N VAL A 287 -8.02 6.42 -10.18
CA VAL A 287 -7.70 7.76 -10.70
C VAL A 287 -8.86 8.73 -10.52
N SER A 288 -10.11 8.30 -10.81
CA SER A 288 -11.30 9.15 -10.68
C SER A 288 -11.58 9.58 -9.23
N ASN A 289 -11.11 8.82 -8.25
CA ASN A 289 -11.19 9.16 -6.83
C ASN A 289 -10.02 10.03 -6.35
N CYS A 290 -8.99 10.26 -7.17
CA CYS A 290 -7.91 11.20 -6.86
C CYS A 290 -8.42 12.64 -7.04
N GLN A 291 -8.41 13.44 -5.97
CA GLN A 291 -8.81 14.84 -6.03
C GLN A 291 -7.80 15.70 -6.79
N TYR A 292 -6.53 15.35 -6.70
CA TYR A 292 -5.43 16.06 -7.36
C TYR A 292 -4.52 15.03 -8.05
N ILE A 293 -4.15 15.32 -9.30
CA ILE A 293 -3.19 14.53 -10.06
C ILE A 293 -2.08 15.46 -10.51
N SER A 294 -0.86 15.20 -10.06
CA SER A 294 0.32 15.96 -10.46
C SER A 294 1.14 15.16 -11.45
N VAL A 295 1.30 15.69 -12.67
CA VAL A 295 2.06 15.09 -13.76
C VAL A 295 3.40 15.79 -13.88
N LEU A 296 4.48 15.08 -13.59
CA LEU A 296 5.84 15.61 -13.70
C LEU A 296 6.45 15.35 -15.09
N SER A 297 6.07 14.24 -15.71
CA SER A 297 6.47 13.81 -17.04
C SER A 297 5.63 12.59 -17.40
N ALA A 298 5.40 12.33 -18.68
CA ALA A 298 4.82 11.08 -19.15
C ALA A 298 5.41 10.69 -20.51
N THR A 299 5.98 9.49 -20.60
CA THR A 299 6.60 8.96 -21.82
C THR A 299 5.78 7.85 -22.47
N SER A 300 4.93 7.16 -21.69
CA SER A 300 4.07 6.09 -22.19
C SER A 300 2.87 6.65 -22.95
N THR A 301 2.60 6.14 -24.14
CA THR A 301 1.52 6.59 -25.02
C THR A 301 0.13 6.47 -24.36
N LYS A 302 -0.12 5.40 -23.61
CA LYS A 302 -1.41 5.16 -22.93
C LYS A 302 -1.62 6.18 -21.81
N THR A 303 -0.60 6.40 -21.00
CA THR A 303 -0.59 7.41 -19.94
C THR A 303 -0.73 8.83 -20.52
N GLN A 304 -0.01 9.15 -21.61
CA GLN A 304 -0.13 10.44 -22.28
C GLN A 304 -1.55 10.71 -22.77
N LYS A 305 -2.16 9.74 -23.46
CA LYS A 305 -3.53 9.85 -23.94
C LYS A 305 -4.51 10.12 -22.80
N ALA A 306 -4.42 9.37 -21.71
CA ALA A 306 -5.27 9.57 -20.55
C ALA A 306 -5.13 10.98 -19.96
N ILE A 307 -3.89 11.48 -19.80
CA ILE A 307 -3.65 12.84 -19.28
C ILE A 307 -4.22 13.90 -20.22
N CYS A 308 -4.02 13.76 -21.54
CA CYS A 308 -4.59 14.69 -22.53
C CYS A 308 -6.13 14.70 -22.45
N ASP A 309 -6.75 13.53 -22.31
CA ASP A 309 -8.23 13.43 -22.20
C ASP A 309 -8.72 14.07 -20.87
N TRP A 310 -7.99 13.95 -19.77
CA TRP A 310 -8.33 14.60 -18.48
C TRP A 310 -8.17 16.13 -18.52
N CYS A 311 -7.18 16.64 -19.27
CA CYS A 311 -7.01 18.06 -19.48
C CYS A 311 -8.10 18.65 -20.39
N GLY A 312 -8.72 17.83 -21.24
CA GLY A 312 -9.80 18.20 -22.12
C GLY A 312 -9.34 18.70 -23.49
N LYS A 313 -10.32 19.17 -24.26
CA LYS A 313 -10.12 19.64 -25.64
C LYS A 313 -10.74 21.03 -25.80
N PHE A 314 -10.11 21.86 -26.60
CA PHE A 314 -10.71 23.12 -27.04
C PHE A 314 -11.24 22.98 -28.47
N ARG A 315 -12.21 23.81 -28.79
CA ARG A 315 -12.89 23.82 -30.08
C ARG A 315 -12.41 25.03 -30.90
N GLU A 316 -11.79 24.76 -32.05
CA GLU A 316 -11.39 25.78 -33.01
C GLU A 316 -12.43 25.86 -34.10
N ARG A 317 -12.85 27.10 -34.45
CA ARG A 317 -13.75 27.36 -35.53
C ARG A 317 -12.96 27.55 -36.84
N LYS A 318 -13.22 26.71 -37.86
CA LYS A 318 -12.68 26.88 -39.21
C LYS A 318 -13.76 27.38 -40.18
N ASN A 319 -13.43 28.42 -40.90
CA ASN A 319 -14.25 28.91 -42.00
C ASN A 319 -13.73 28.30 -43.29
N ASN A 320 -14.46 27.42 -43.89
CA ASN A 320 -14.08 26.79 -45.15
C ASN A 320 -14.79 27.54 -46.28
N TYR A 321 -14.01 28.02 -47.24
CA TYR A 321 -14.51 28.68 -48.44
C TYR A 321 -14.41 27.70 -49.61
N ASN A 322 -15.53 27.37 -50.24
CA ASN A 322 -15.53 26.62 -51.48
C ASN A 322 -15.21 27.57 -52.65
N GLU A 323 -14.23 27.23 -53.46
CA GLU A 323 -13.80 28.01 -54.63
C GLU A 323 -14.76 27.93 -55.81
N GLY A 324 -15.98 27.39 -55.67
CA GLY A 324 -17.02 27.29 -56.71
C GLY A 324 -18.08 28.39 -56.61
N ALA A 325 -18.72 28.71 -57.72
CA ALA A 325 -19.86 29.64 -57.74
C ALA A 325 -21.18 28.86 -57.48
N PRO A 326 -22.03 29.28 -56.51
CA PRO A 326 -21.89 30.43 -55.61
C PRO A 326 -20.96 30.12 -54.42
N LYS A 327 -20.13 31.07 -54.01
CA LYS A 327 -19.29 31.01 -52.82
C LYS A 327 -20.17 30.71 -51.58
N ARG A 328 -20.10 29.50 -51.08
CA ARG A 328 -20.75 29.12 -49.82
C ARG A 328 -19.69 29.03 -48.71
N MET A 329 -19.90 29.76 -47.64
CA MET A 329 -19.13 29.65 -46.44
C MET A 329 -19.72 28.50 -45.58
N SER A 330 -18.95 27.49 -45.29
CA SER A 330 -19.30 26.46 -44.33
C SER A 330 -18.45 26.63 -43.07
N ILE A 331 -19.06 26.46 -41.93
CA ILE A 331 -18.35 26.49 -40.63
C ILE A 331 -18.16 25.07 -40.20
N SER A 332 -16.90 24.67 -39.98
CA SER A 332 -16.56 23.44 -39.31
C SER A 332 -15.88 23.74 -37.97
N TYR A 333 -15.86 22.74 -37.12
CA TYR A 333 -15.18 22.83 -35.81
C TYR A 333 -14.22 21.69 -35.69
N ASP A 334 -12.97 22.02 -35.41
CA ASP A 334 -11.93 21.03 -35.05
C ASP A 334 -11.74 21.03 -33.53
N TYR A 335 -11.45 19.85 -32.99
CA TYR A 335 -11.19 19.67 -31.58
C TYR A 335 -9.71 19.31 -31.39
N HIS A 336 -9.00 20.14 -30.65
CA HIS A 336 -7.59 19.96 -30.34
C HIS A 336 -7.41 19.72 -28.86
N ASN A 337 -6.46 18.87 -28.48
CA ASN A 337 -6.10 18.70 -27.08
C ASN A 337 -5.59 20.02 -26.49
N ILE A 338 -5.93 20.30 -25.26
CA ILE A 338 -5.39 21.45 -24.53
C ILE A 338 -3.90 21.22 -24.18
N VAL A 339 -3.54 19.97 -23.91
CA VAL A 339 -2.18 19.50 -23.66
C VAL A 339 -1.88 18.41 -24.68
N GLU A 340 -0.85 18.57 -25.46
CA GLU A 340 -0.45 17.57 -26.44
C GLU A 340 0.51 16.52 -25.84
N PRO A 341 0.55 15.28 -26.37
CA PRO A 341 1.47 14.26 -25.90
C PRO A 341 2.94 14.71 -25.88
N ALA A 342 3.34 15.52 -26.86
CA ALA A 342 4.70 16.09 -26.95
C ALA A 342 5.02 17.00 -25.76
N ASP A 343 4.04 17.78 -25.28
CA ASP A 343 4.23 18.62 -24.10
C ASP A 343 4.58 17.79 -22.86
N LEU A 344 3.90 16.64 -22.68
CA LEU A 344 4.11 15.75 -21.53
C LEU A 344 5.53 15.14 -21.49
N MET A 345 6.13 14.91 -22.64
CA MET A 345 7.51 14.44 -22.75
C MET A 345 8.51 15.51 -22.36
N THR A 346 8.22 16.77 -22.66
CA THR A 346 9.14 17.90 -22.47
C THR A 346 9.05 18.54 -21.09
N LEU A 347 8.03 18.21 -20.26
CA LEU A 347 7.85 18.76 -18.91
C LEU A 347 9.10 18.65 -18.02
N ALA A 348 9.91 17.60 -18.19
CA ALA A 348 11.15 17.45 -17.44
C ALA A 348 12.20 18.50 -17.84
N GLN A 349 12.22 18.91 -19.12
CA GLN A 349 13.17 19.86 -19.71
C GLN A 349 12.74 21.30 -19.45
N THR A 350 11.44 21.59 -19.55
CA THR A 350 10.89 22.93 -19.34
C THR A 350 10.82 23.34 -17.87
N GLY A 351 11.00 22.39 -16.95
CA GLY A 351 10.87 22.66 -15.53
C GLY A 351 9.41 22.84 -15.09
N GLU A 352 8.45 22.46 -15.93
CA GLU A 352 7.00 22.56 -15.65
C GLU A 352 6.41 21.22 -15.21
N SER A 353 5.27 21.29 -14.57
CA SER A 353 4.38 20.17 -14.26
C SER A 353 2.93 20.55 -14.51
N ILE A 354 2.08 19.54 -14.71
CA ILE A 354 0.64 19.75 -14.86
C ILE A 354 -0.05 19.29 -13.59
N LEU A 355 -0.86 20.16 -13.01
CA LEU A 355 -1.75 19.84 -11.90
C LEU A 355 -3.18 19.77 -12.42
N ILE A 356 -3.80 18.60 -12.29
CA ILE A 356 -5.21 18.38 -12.57
C ILE A 356 -5.96 18.37 -11.24
N SER A 357 -7.05 19.13 -11.16
CA SER A 357 -7.84 19.31 -9.95
C SER A 357 -9.33 19.40 -10.30
N PRO A 358 -10.24 19.37 -9.31
CA PRO A 358 -11.67 19.59 -9.54
C PRO A 358 -12.01 20.95 -10.21
N TYR A 359 -11.07 21.89 -10.20
CA TYR A 359 -11.23 23.23 -10.81
C TYR A 359 -10.64 23.31 -12.23
N GLY A 360 -10.15 22.19 -12.76
CA GLY A 360 -9.50 22.10 -14.06
C GLY A 360 -8.01 21.80 -13.94
N TYR A 361 -7.27 22.04 -15.03
CA TYR A 361 -5.83 21.83 -15.07
C TYR A 361 -5.08 23.18 -14.93
N SER A 362 -3.85 23.10 -14.45
CA SER A 362 -2.93 24.21 -14.38
C SER A 362 -1.52 23.75 -14.76
N ARG A 363 -0.78 24.54 -15.54
CA ARG A 363 0.66 24.38 -15.69
C ARG A 363 1.33 25.15 -14.56
N ILE A 364 2.20 24.49 -13.81
CA ILE A 364 2.90 25.07 -12.68
C ILE A 364 4.40 24.82 -12.83
N GLU A 365 5.20 25.78 -12.44
CA GLU A 365 6.66 25.63 -12.41
C GLU A 365 7.06 24.62 -11.31
N LYS A 366 7.98 23.70 -11.64
CA LYS A 366 8.57 22.80 -10.65
C LYS A 366 9.46 23.60 -9.72
N ALA A 367 9.15 23.57 -8.44
CA ALA A 367 9.99 24.12 -7.38
C ALA A 367 10.74 22.98 -6.67
N PRO A 368 11.96 22.59 -7.11
CA PRO A 368 12.74 21.62 -6.36
C PRO A 368 12.99 22.14 -4.94
N TYR A 369 12.79 21.26 -3.94
CA TYR A 369 12.82 21.66 -2.53
C TYR A 369 14.13 22.38 -2.12
N TYR A 370 15.23 22.04 -2.74
CA TYR A 370 16.55 22.67 -2.50
C TYR A 370 16.68 24.08 -3.11
N LYS A 371 15.77 24.49 -4.02
CA LYS A 371 15.69 25.85 -4.57
C LYS A 371 14.73 26.75 -3.80
N ASP A 372 13.71 26.19 -3.15
CA ASP A 372 12.82 26.95 -2.27
C ASP A 372 13.51 27.26 -0.95
N ALA A 373 13.65 28.54 -0.64
CA ALA A 373 14.40 28.99 0.54
C ALA A 373 13.78 28.53 1.88
N LYS A 374 12.43 28.41 1.95
CA LYS A 374 11.74 27.95 3.16
C LYS A 374 11.93 26.45 3.36
N ILE A 375 11.70 25.66 2.30
CA ILE A 375 11.80 24.19 2.36
C ILE A 375 13.26 23.78 2.57
N ARG A 376 14.20 24.44 1.89
CA ARG A 376 15.64 24.23 2.10
C ARG A 376 16.05 24.47 3.56
N LYS A 377 15.57 25.55 4.17
CA LYS A 377 15.85 25.84 5.59
C LYS A 377 15.26 24.77 6.53
N LEU A 378 14.08 24.21 6.22
CA LEU A 378 13.51 23.10 6.98
C LEU A 378 14.37 21.84 6.82
N TYR A 379 14.77 21.53 5.60
CA TYR A 379 15.65 20.40 5.30
C TYR A 379 16.99 20.52 6.07
N GLU A 380 17.67 21.66 5.96
CA GLU A 380 18.95 21.93 6.65
C GLU A 380 18.83 21.77 8.19
N LYS A 381 17.71 22.19 8.78
CA LYS A 381 17.44 21.98 10.21
C LYS A 381 17.34 20.49 10.58
N VAL A 382 16.63 19.71 9.79
CA VAL A 382 16.49 18.26 10.03
C VAL A 382 17.84 17.57 9.82
N GLU A 383 18.58 17.92 8.77
CA GLU A 383 19.89 17.35 8.46
C GLU A 383 20.92 17.65 9.58
N THR A 384 20.99 18.91 10.03
CA THR A 384 21.87 19.30 11.15
C THR A 384 21.53 18.52 12.41
N TYR A 385 20.25 18.42 12.76
CA TYR A 385 19.78 17.66 13.91
C TYR A 385 20.18 16.18 13.82
N ASN A 386 19.92 15.55 12.67
CA ASN A 386 20.24 14.14 12.45
C ASN A 386 21.75 13.85 12.46
N ASN A 387 22.57 14.77 11.97
CA ASN A 387 24.04 14.65 12.03
C ASN A 387 24.54 14.71 13.48
N THR A 388 23.99 15.61 14.30
CA THR A 388 24.34 15.69 15.73
C THR A 388 24.02 14.38 16.46
N ILE A 389 22.86 13.76 16.20
CA ILE A 389 22.50 12.46 16.79
C ILE A 389 23.50 11.38 16.40
N ARG A 390 23.85 11.28 15.10
CA ARG A 390 24.81 10.27 14.61
C ARG A 390 26.21 10.43 15.20
N GLU A 391 26.64 11.66 15.46
CA GLU A 391 27.92 11.94 16.10
C GLU A 391 27.94 11.57 17.59
N THR A 392 26.79 11.57 18.26
CA THR A 392 26.66 11.15 19.66
C THR A 392 26.50 9.65 19.85
N GLU A 393 26.13 8.91 18.80
CA GLU A 393 25.97 7.43 18.82
C GLU A 393 27.24 6.68 18.38
N ASN A 394 28.25 7.36 17.80
CA ASN A 394 29.57 6.84 17.48
C ASN A 394 30.58 7.16 18.58
#